data_3572c7ea85d3415f24c565af2ae02af3
#
_entry.id   3572c7ea85d3415f24c565af2ae02af3
#
_cell.length_a   1.000
_cell.length_b   1.000
_cell.length_c   1.000
_cell.angle_alpha   90.00
_cell.angle_beta   90.00
_cell.angle_gamma   90.00
#
_symmetry.space_group_name_H-M   'P 1'
#
loop_
_entity.id
_entity.type
_entity.pdbx_description
1 polymer ?
#
loop_
_entity_poly.entity_id
_entity_poly.type
_entity_poly.pdbx_seq_one_letter_code
_entity_poly.pdbx_strand_id
1 'polypeptide(L)'
;MEQIWADLFLDKTVVNDILTKLSIIYNLIRNAGDLEKPDKKKLSNQNFVRKSIKYWVHPDYVTELKALILRHLPINVFKPKDGRDYNPAISSIYYDNSNMGLYMGRLLKTDQAIAIRYRWYGDMSNKEIFAERKTHHEDWTGDNSVKQRFALDECNVNAFNAGQYTLDNKIRQLRAEGKKSEKELNEMETLSREYQRAIKERRLVPTMRTFYNRTAFQLPDDARVRISLDTELTFIREDEGRAKGNWRRTDIGINWPFEELKENEIVRFPYAVLEVKLQTHVGQEPPAWVTEI
;
A
#
# COMPACT_ATOMS: atom_id res chain seq x y z
N MET A 1 -9.99 34.55 -22.47
CA MET A 1 -9.51 33.17 -22.55
C MET A 1 -9.13 32.58 -21.18
N GLU A 2 -8.59 33.37 -20.26
CA GLU A 2 -8.29 32.91 -18.90
C GLU A 2 -9.54 32.48 -18.07
N GLN A 3 -10.69 33.11 -18.31
CA GLN A 3 -11.94 32.80 -17.59
C GLN A 3 -12.55 31.46 -18.00
N ILE A 4 -12.31 31.01 -19.24
CA ILE A 4 -12.80 29.67 -19.73
C ILE A 4 -11.99 28.55 -19.15
N TRP A 5 -10.74 28.76 -18.78
CA TRP A 5 -9.92 27.74 -18.10
C TRP A 5 -10.21 27.62 -16.62
N ALA A 6 -10.68 28.68 -15.96
CA ALA A 6 -11.09 28.66 -14.55
C ALA A 6 -12.37 27.84 -14.31
N ASP A 7 -13.32 27.89 -15.28
CA ASP A 7 -14.58 27.12 -15.21
C ASP A 7 -14.43 25.65 -15.62
N LEU A 8 -13.29 25.29 -16.22
CA LEU A 8 -12.92 23.91 -16.58
C LEU A 8 -12.08 23.19 -15.50
N PHE A 9 -11.98 23.73 -14.30
CA PHE A 9 -11.52 22.98 -13.14
C PHE A 9 -12.59 21.93 -12.78
N LEU A 10 -12.69 20.91 -13.63
CA LEU A 10 -13.35 19.66 -13.29
C LEU A 10 -12.84 19.24 -11.91
N ASP A 11 -13.75 19.09 -10.99
CA ASP A 11 -13.46 18.57 -9.64
C ASP A 11 -12.48 17.41 -9.78
N LYS A 12 -11.42 17.41 -8.97
CA LYS A 12 -10.38 16.35 -8.99
C LYS A 12 -10.97 14.93 -8.93
N THR A 13 -12.11 14.78 -8.27
CA THR A 13 -12.92 13.54 -8.22
C THR A 13 -13.45 13.18 -9.60
N VAL A 14 -14.00 14.12 -10.34
CA VAL A 14 -14.53 13.90 -11.69
C VAL A 14 -13.42 13.54 -12.67
N VAL A 15 -12.28 14.23 -12.61
CA VAL A 15 -11.11 13.90 -13.44
C VAL A 15 -10.61 12.49 -13.15
N ASN A 16 -10.49 12.11 -11.88
CA ASN A 16 -10.07 10.76 -11.50
C ASN A 16 -11.07 9.69 -11.97
N ASP A 17 -12.37 9.95 -11.91
CA ASP A 17 -13.40 9.05 -12.40
C ASP A 17 -13.32 8.88 -13.92
N ILE A 18 -13.16 9.99 -14.67
CA ILE A 18 -12.96 9.97 -16.13
C ILE A 18 -11.72 9.16 -16.49
N LEU A 19 -10.57 9.43 -15.86
CA LEU A 19 -9.33 8.70 -16.11
C LEU A 19 -9.46 7.21 -15.79
N THR A 20 -10.19 6.86 -14.73
CA THR A 20 -10.46 5.47 -14.36
C THR A 20 -11.35 4.78 -15.39
N LYS A 21 -12.43 5.44 -15.84
CA LYS A 21 -13.32 4.91 -16.89
C LYS A 21 -12.60 4.76 -18.23
N LEU A 22 -11.80 5.73 -18.61
CA LEU A 22 -10.98 5.69 -19.82
C LEU A 22 -10.00 4.50 -19.78
N SER A 23 -9.37 4.27 -18.62
CA SER A 23 -8.47 3.14 -18.42
C SER A 23 -9.19 1.79 -18.54
N ILE A 24 -10.41 1.68 -18.02
CA ILE A 24 -11.24 0.46 -18.16
C ILE A 24 -11.56 0.21 -19.63
N ILE A 25 -11.99 1.23 -20.37
CA ILE A 25 -12.27 1.15 -21.81
C ILE A 25 -11.01 0.74 -22.58
N TYR A 26 -9.87 1.35 -22.28
CA TYR A 26 -8.60 1.02 -22.91
C TYR A 26 -8.19 -0.45 -22.67
N ASN A 27 -8.38 -0.95 -21.45
CA ASN A 27 -8.16 -2.36 -21.14
C ASN A 27 -9.12 -3.30 -21.90
N LEU A 28 -10.39 -2.92 -22.04
CA LEU A 28 -11.37 -3.70 -22.82
C LEU A 28 -10.99 -3.76 -24.30
N ILE A 29 -10.56 -2.65 -24.89
CA ILE A 29 -10.13 -2.59 -26.29
C ILE A 29 -8.86 -3.45 -26.51
N ARG A 30 -7.89 -3.36 -25.61
CA ARG A 30 -6.65 -4.14 -25.66
C ARG A 30 -6.91 -5.63 -25.53
N ASN A 31 -7.81 -6.04 -24.63
CA ASN A 31 -8.15 -7.45 -24.41
C ASN A 31 -9.09 -8.01 -25.50
N ALA A 32 -9.84 -7.16 -26.19
CA ALA A 32 -10.69 -7.60 -27.31
C ALA A 32 -9.90 -7.88 -28.61
N GLY A 33 -8.65 -7.39 -28.70
CA GLY A 33 -7.73 -7.67 -29.82
C GLY A 33 -6.85 -8.90 -29.65
N ASP A 34 -6.68 -9.41 -28.41
CA ASP A 34 -5.86 -10.58 -28.10
C ASP A 34 -6.72 -11.68 -27.47
N LEU A 35 -7.18 -12.60 -28.32
CA LEU A 35 -7.88 -13.84 -27.93
C LEU A 35 -6.93 -14.93 -27.37
N GLU A 36 -5.64 -14.70 -27.37
CA GLU A 36 -4.67 -15.58 -26.73
C GLU A 36 -4.36 -15.06 -25.33
N LYS A 37 -4.94 -15.72 -24.32
CA LYS A 37 -4.44 -15.62 -22.94
C LYS A 37 -2.97 -16.00 -23.00
N PRO A 38 -2.04 -15.09 -22.62
CA PRO A 38 -0.65 -15.49 -22.56
C PRO A 38 -0.53 -16.69 -21.63
N ASP A 39 0.03 -17.77 -22.15
CA ASP A 39 0.37 -18.95 -21.37
C ASP A 39 1.02 -18.49 -20.07
N LYS A 40 0.49 -18.98 -18.95
CA LYS A 40 1.14 -18.88 -17.65
C LYS A 40 2.44 -19.71 -17.68
N LYS A 41 3.40 -19.31 -18.51
CA LYS A 41 4.76 -19.82 -18.41
C LYS A 41 5.23 -19.43 -17.02
N LYS A 42 5.28 -20.41 -16.12
CA LYS A 42 6.07 -20.35 -14.90
C LYS A 42 7.41 -19.78 -15.30
N LEU A 43 7.64 -18.51 -15.01
CA LEU A 43 8.95 -17.90 -15.14
C LEU A 43 9.88 -18.68 -14.21
N SER A 44 10.60 -19.63 -14.78
CA SER A 44 11.69 -20.33 -14.13
C SER A 44 12.71 -19.31 -13.64
N ASN A 45 13.30 -19.55 -12.47
CA ASN A 45 14.40 -18.87 -11.80
C ASN A 45 15.28 -18.00 -12.72
N GLN A 46 14.77 -16.82 -13.09
CA GLN A 46 15.55 -15.83 -13.82
C GLN A 46 15.95 -14.74 -12.82
N ASN A 47 17.21 -14.38 -12.81
CA ASN A 47 17.73 -13.32 -11.95
C ASN A 47 17.18 -11.97 -12.41
N PHE A 48 16.23 -11.43 -11.66
CA PHE A 48 15.67 -10.10 -11.88
C PHE A 48 16.37 -9.08 -11.00
N VAL A 49 16.72 -7.95 -11.57
CA VAL A 49 17.08 -6.76 -10.83
C VAL A 49 15.81 -5.96 -10.55
N ARG A 50 15.59 -5.64 -9.28
CA ARG A 50 14.46 -4.80 -8.85
C ARG A 50 14.99 -3.45 -8.43
N LYS A 51 14.52 -2.39 -9.09
CA LYS A 51 14.84 -1.00 -8.77
C LYS A 51 13.56 -0.27 -8.39
N SER A 52 13.62 0.54 -7.33
CA SER A 52 12.51 1.39 -6.92
C SER A 52 13.02 2.82 -6.74
N ILE A 53 12.41 3.76 -7.43
CA ILE A 53 12.77 5.17 -7.37
C ILE A 53 11.53 5.94 -6.96
N LYS A 54 11.70 6.99 -6.15
CA LYS A 54 10.61 7.86 -5.70
C LYS A 54 10.92 9.29 -6.03
N TYR A 55 9.87 10.01 -6.44
CA TYR A 55 9.92 11.43 -6.75
C TYR A 55 8.81 12.16 -6.02
N TRP A 56 9.05 13.41 -5.67
CA TRP A 56 8.02 14.33 -5.21
C TRP A 56 7.45 15.07 -6.41
N VAL A 57 6.12 15.14 -6.47
CA VAL A 57 5.39 15.76 -7.56
C VAL A 57 4.54 16.89 -7.00
N HIS A 58 4.70 18.09 -7.56
CA HIS A 58 3.87 19.23 -7.16
C HIS A 58 2.39 18.92 -7.46
N PRO A 59 1.44 19.29 -6.57
CA PRO A 59 0.02 18.99 -6.76
C PRO A 59 -0.56 19.45 -8.11
N ASP A 60 -0.09 20.56 -8.64
CA ASP A 60 -0.56 21.13 -9.91
C ASP A 60 -0.26 20.22 -11.11
N TYR A 61 0.82 19.43 -11.05
CA TYR A 61 1.22 18.53 -12.14
C TYR A 61 0.68 17.10 -12.00
N VAL A 62 -0.08 16.80 -10.94
CA VAL A 62 -0.59 15.44 -10.68
C VAL A 62 -1.48 14.94 -11.83
N THR A 63 -2.38 15.77 -12.32
CA THR A 63 -3.31 15.40 -13.41
C THR A 63 -2.57 15.18 -14.72
N GLU A 64 -1.66 16.07 -15.06
CA GLU A 64 -0.83 15.97 -16.26
C GLU A 64 0.04 14.71 -16.23
N LEU A 65 0.70 14.46 -15.11
CA LEU A 65 1.51 13.26 -14.92
C LEU A 65 0.68 11.97 -15.06
N LYS A 66 -0.53 11.93 -14.49
CA LYS A 66 -1.45 10.79 -14.67
C LYS A 66 -1.77 10.58 -16.15
N ALA A 67 -2.06 11.65 -16.89
CA ALA A 67 -2.36 11.60 -18.32
C ALA A 67 -1.15 11.07 -19.13
N LEU A 68 0.07 11.50 -18.80
CA LEU A 68 1.29 11.00 -19.42
C LEU A 68 1.50 9.51 -19.17
N ILE A 69 1.36 9.06 -17.91
CA ILE A 69 1.53 7.64 -17.57
C ILE A 69 0.47 6.77 -18.28
N LEU A 70 -0.78 7.25 -18.39
CA LEU A 70 -1.88 6.53 -19.05
C LEU A 70 -1.63 6.23 -20.53
N ARG A 71 -0.76 6.97 -21.19
CA ARG A 71 -0.34 6.67 -22.58
C ARG A 71 0.38 5.32 -22.68
N HIS A 72 0.96 4.85 -21.58
CA HIS A 72 1.81 3.65 -21.52
C HIS A 72 1.25 2.56 -20.62
N LEU A 73 0.67 2.91 -19.48
CA LEU A 73 0.16 1.98 -18.48
C LEU A 73 -1.29 2.33 -18.09
N PRO A 74 -2.21 1.35 -18.09
CA PRO A 74 -3.55 1.54 -17.57
C PRO A 74 -3.55 1.67 -16.05
N ILE A 75 -4.59 2.30 -15.51
CA ILE A 75 -4.86 2.29 -14.07
C ILE A 75 -5.27 0.87 -13.66
N ASN A 76 -4.61 0.36 -12.65
CA ASN A 76 -4.95 -0.91 -12.03
C ASN A 76 -6.02 -0.69 -10.95
N VAL A 77 -7.28 -0.97 -11.30
CA VAL A 77 -8.43 -0.81 -10.40
C VAL A 77 -8.67 -2.12 -9.66
N PHE A 78 -8.49 -2.10 -8.36
CA PHE A 78 -8.86 -3.24 -7.51
C PHE A 78 -10.35 -3.19 -7.20
N LYS A 79 -11.13 -4.08 -7.81
CA LYS A 79 -12.54 -4.22 -7.44
C LYS A 79 -12.66 -4.94 -6.10
N PRO A 80 -13.32 -4.33 -5.10
CA PRO A 80 -13.60 -5.01 -3.84
C PRO A 80 -14.45 -6.27 -4.09
N LYS A 81 -14.18 -7.34 -3.35
CA LYS A 81 -14.89 -8.63 -3.49
C LYS A 81 -16.36 -8.56 -3.11
N ASP A 82 -16.74 -7.56 -2.33
CA ASP A 82 -18.08 -7.31 -1.80
C ASP A 82 -18.95 -6.41 -2.70
N GLY A 83 -18.48 -6.10 -3.90
CA GLY A 83 -19.22 -5.32 -4.89
C GLY A 83 -19.29 -3.81 -4.61
N ARG A 84 -18.57 -3.31 -3.59
CA ARG A 84 -18.45 -1.87 -3.34
C ARG A 84 -17.69 -1.16 -4.48
N ASP A 85 -17.88 0.14 -4.58
CA ASP A 85 -17.11 0.97 -5.50
C ASP A 85 -15.62 0.99 -5.14
N TYR A 86 -14.78 1.21 -6.15
CA TYR A 86 -13.36 1.40 -5.95
C TYR A 86 -13.09 2.65 -5.12
N ASN A 87 -12.33 2.47 -4.03
CA ASN A 87 -11.88 3.57 -3.19
C ASN A 87 -10.35 3.59 -3.16
N PRO A 88 -9.70 4.68 -3.59
CA PRO A 88 -8.24 4.78 -3.66
C PRO A 88 -7.56 4.96 -2.31
N ALA A 89 -8.33 5.19 -1.24
CA ALA A 89 -7.80 5.48 0.08
C ALA A 89 -7.01 4.30 0.66
N ILE A 90 -5.87 4.60 1.21
CA ILE A 90 -5.03 3.65 1.94
C ILE A 90 -4.65 4.27 3.28
N SER A 91 -5.06 3.60 4.34
CA SER A 91 -4.67 3.97 5.70
C SER A 91 -3.77 2.93 6.32
N SER A 92 -2.79 3.39 7.09
CA SER A 92 -1.91 2.49 7.83
C SER A 92 -1.58 3.08 9.20
N ILE A 93 -1.60 2.24 10.23
CA ILE A 93 -1.20 2.63 11.58
C ILE A 93 0.12 1.96 11.90
N TYR A 94 1.14 2.76 12.10
CA TYR A 94 2.45 2.32 12.54
C TYR A 94 2.50 2.22 14.05
N TYR A 95 3.16 1.19 14.51
CA TYR A 95 3.38 0.89 15.91
C TYR A 95 4.82 1.19 16.27
N ASP A 96 5.01 1.84 17.41
CA ASP A 96 6.34 2.06 17.99
C ASP A 96 6.26 2.06 19.52
N ASN A 97 7.39 2.13 20.18
CA ASN A 97 7.50 2.32 21.62
C ASN A 97 7.72 3.81 21.96
N SER A 98 7.74 4.12 23.26
CA SER A 98 7.93 5.49 23.76
C SER A 98 9.23 6.14 23.30
N ASN A 99 10.23 5.35 22.93
CA ASN A 99 11.55 5.84 22.47
C ASN A 99 11.65 5.91 20.95
N MET A 100 10.55 5.67 20.20
CA MET A 100 10.53 5.62 18.75
C MET A 100 11.58 4.64 18.17
N GLY A 101 11.77 3.51 18.83
CA GLY A 101 12.88 2.59 18.54
C GLY A 101 12.78 1.92 17.17
N LEU A 102 11.55 1.62 16.69
CA LEU A 102 11.37 1.06 15.36
C LEU A 102 11.62 2.11 14.28
N TYR A 103 11.11 3.33 14.50
CA TYR A 103 11.34 4.46 13.60
C TYR A 103 12.82 4.78 13.46
N MET A 104 13.52 4.91 14.59
CA MET A 104 14.97 5.21 14.61
C MET A 104 15.79 4.12 13.93
N GLY A 105 15.49 2.84 14.18
CA GLY A 105 16.15 1.73 13.52
C GLY A 105 15.97 1.77 11.99
N ARG A 106 14.77 2.13 11.52
CA ARG A 106 14.49 2.28 10.08
C ARG A 106 15.14 3.52 9.48
N LEU A 107 15.22 4.62 10.23
CA LEU A 107 15.87 5.87 9.80
C LEU A 107 17.37 5.68 9.63
N LEU A 108 18.00 5.03 10.59
CA LEU A 108 19.44 4.73 10.61
C LEU A 108 19.80 3.52 9.72
N LYS A 109 18.81 2.85 9.14
CA LYS A 109 18.99 1.64 8.31
C LYS A 109 19.78 0.54 9.02
N THR A 110 19.61 0.38 10.33
CA THR A 110 20.27 -0.69 11.07
C THR A 110 19.81 -2.04 10.55
N ASP A 111 20.73 -3.02 10.50
CA ASP A 111 20.37 -4.37 10.07
C ASP A 111 19.26 -4.95 10.92
N GLN A 112 18.36 -5.72 10.26
CA GLN A 112 17.16 -6.31 10.85
C GLN A 112 16.20 -5.29 11.50
N ALA A 113 16.33 -4.00 11.22
CA ALA A 113 15.36 -3.01 11.66
C ALA A 113 13.98 -3.29 11.08
N ILE A 114 12.99 -3.43 11.96
CA ILE A 114 11.62 -3.72 11.55
C ILE A 114 10.73 -2.48 11.58
N ALA A 115 9.71 -2.49 10.73
CA ALA A 115 8.54 -1.63 10.88
C ALA A 115 7.29 -2.51 10.96
N ILE A 116 6.44 -2.25 11.92
CA ILE A 116 5.18 -2.95 12.18
C ILE A 116 4.04 -1.97 11.94
N ARG A 117 3.06 -2.42 11.14
CA ARG A 117 1.86 -1.61 10.89
C ARG A 117 0.65 -2.48 10.58
N TYR A 118 -0.52 -1.95 10.87
CA TYR A 118 -1.80 -2.41 10.33
C TYR A 118 -2.21 -1.53 9.16
N ARG A 119 -2.76 -2.14 8.10
CA ARG A 119 -3.19 -1.43 6.90
C ARG A 119 -4.55 -1.90 6.45
N TRP A 120 -5.36 -0.97 5.98
CA TRP A 120 -6.60 -1.28 5.25
C TRP A 120 -6.72 -0.41 4.00
N TYR A 121 -7.62 -0.82 3.12
CA TYR A 121 -7.91 -0.18 1.86
C TYR A 121 -9.35 0.32 1.87
N GLY A 122 -9.59 1.53 1.31
CA GLY A 122 -10.89 2.17 1.36
C GLY A 122 -11.20 2.79 2.72
N ASP A 123 -12.48 2.91 3.01
CA ASP A 123 -12.98 3.58 4.20
C ASP A 123 -12.92 2.72 5.47
N MET A 124 -13.45 3.28 6.57
CA MET A 124 -13.45 2.65 7.90
C MET A 124 -14.40 1.45 8.02
N SER A 125 -15.27 1.22 7.04
CA SER A 125 -16.18 0.05 7.03
C SER A 125 -15.48 -1.23 6.62
N ASN A 126 -14.29 -1.15 6.02
CA ASN A 126 -13.52 -2.32 5.63
C ASN A 126 -13.07 -3.10 6.87
N LYS A 127 -13.48 -4.37 6.92
CA LYS A 127 -13.19 -5.28 8.04
C LYS A 127 -11.91 -6.11 7.84
N GLU A 128 -11.34 -6.13 6.63
CA GLU A 128 -10.09 -6.83 6.35
C GLU A 128 -8.89 -5.92 6.63
N ILE A 129 -8.13 -6.27 7.66
CA ILE A 129 -6.93 -5.54 8.09
C ILE A 129 -5.70 -6.38 7.80
N PHE A 130 -4.70 -5.78 7.17
CA PHE A 130 -3.42 -6.43 6.90
C PHE A 130 -2.40 -6.04 7.97
N ALA A 131 -1.98 -7.02 8.75
CA ALA A 131 -0.80 -6.89 9.60
C ALA A 131 0.45 -7.04 8.73
N GLU A 132 1.25 -5.99 8.63
CA GLU A 132 2.43 -5.94 7.77
C GLU A 132 3.70 -5.70 8.59
N ARG A 133 4.71 -6.52 8.34
CA ARG A 133 6.08 -6.33 8.83
C ARG A 133 7.01 -6.06 7.67
N LYS A 134 7.84 -5.04 7.80
CA LYS A 134 8.98 -4.81 6.90
C LYS A 134 10.26 -5.03 7.72
N THR A 135 11.16 -5.84 7.22
CA THR A 135 12.49 -6.03 7.79
C THR A 135 13.51 -5.44 6.82
N HIS A 136 14.41 -4.64 7.35
CA HIS A 136 15.53 -4.11 6.59
C HIS A 136 16.70 -5.08 6.69
N HIS A 137 17.34 -5.36 5.56
CA HIS A 137 18.62 -6.02 5.50
C HIS A 137 19.58 -5.09 4.77
N GLU A 138 20.78 -4.99 5.26
CA GLU A 138 21.82 -4.20 4.61
C GLU A 138 22.29 -4.90 3.34
N ASP A 139 22.67 -4.13 2.32
CA ASP A 139 23.02 -4.67 1.00
C ASP A 139 24.21 -5.64 1.05
N TRP A 140 25.11 -5.46 2.00
CA TRP A 140 26.30 -6.31 2.17
C TRP A 140 26.01 -7.68 2.82
N THR A 141 24.87 -7.86 3.47
CA THR A 141 24.47 -9.17 4.04
C THR A 141 24.06 -10.18 2.97
N GLY A 142 23.84 -9.75 1.73
CA GLY A 142 23.32 -10.57 0.64
C GLY A 142 21.83 -10.86 0.75
N ASP A 143 21.18 -10.48 1.85
CA ASP A 143 19.74 -10.63 2.07
C ASP A 143 18.98 -9.41 1.57
N ASN A 144 17.82 -9.66 0.94
CA ASN A 144 16.95 -8.58 0.48
C ASN A 144 16.01 -8.14 1.60
N SER A 145 15.78 -6.83 1.71
CA SER A 145 14.73 -6.30 2.60
C SER A 145 13.37 -6.94 2.32
N VAL A 146 12.75 -7.52 3.34
CA VAL A 146 11.55 -8.36 3.20
C VAL A 146 10.31 -7.62 3.67
N LYS A 147 9.22 -7.78 2.93
CA LYS A 147 7.88 -7.36 3.34
C LYS A 147 6.99 -8.58 3.47
N GLN A 148 6.48 -8.82 4.66
CA GLN A 148 5.56 -9.93 4.97
C GLN A 148 4.23 -9.38 5.47
N ARG A 149 3.14 -10.10 5.24
CA ARG A 149 1.81 -9.71 5.72
C ARG A 149 0.89 -10.90 5.88
N PHE A 150 -0.09 -10.75 6.76
CA PHE A 150 -1.25 -11.64 6.88
C PHE A 150 -2.52 -10.80 7.07
N ALA A 151 -3.66 -11.37 6.71
CA ALA A 151 -4.95 -10.73 6.89
C ALA A 151 -5.56 -11.10 8.25
N LEU A 152 -6.13 -10.11 8.92
CA LEU A 152 -6.81 -10.21 10.21
C LEU A 152 -8.15 -9.49 10.12
N ASP A 153 -9.19 -10.04 10.73
CA ASP A 153 -10.47 -9.37 10.82
C ASP A 153 -10.39 -8.25 11.87
N GLU A 154 -10.96 -7.09 11.58
CA GLU A 154 -10.86 -5.90 12.43
C GLU A 154 -11.23 -6.16 13.89
N CYS A 155 -12.31 -6.91 14.12
CA CYS A 155 -12.79 -7.23 15.47
C CYS A 155 -11.78 -7.99 16.31
N ASN A 156 -10.83 -8.68 15.68
CA ASN A 156 -9.83 -9.50 16.37
C ASN A 156 -8.51 -8.73 16.63
N VAL A 157 -8.32 -7.52 16.09
CA VAL A 157 -7.03 -6.80 16.19
C VAL A 157 -6.66 -6.51 17.65
N ASN A 158 -7.59 -6.03 18.46
CA ASN A 158 -7.32 -5.74 19.87
C ASN A 158 -6.97 -7.02 20.65
N ALA A 159 -7.75 -8.08 20.47
CA ALA A 159 -7.50 -9.38 21.11
C ALA A 159 -6.18 -10.01 20.64
N PHE A 160 -5.85 -9.85 19.35
CA PHE A 160 -4.57 -10.28 18.79
C PHE A 160 -3.40 -9.53 19.43
N ASN A 161 -3.46 -8.21 19.55
CA ASN A 161 -2.42 -7.41 20.19
C ASN A 161 -2.22 -7.76 21.66
N ALA A 162 -3.32 -8.10 22.36
CA ALA A 162 -3.29 -8.54 23.75
C ALA A 162 -2.79 -10.00 23.94
N GLY A 163 -2.60 -10.74 22.84
CA GLY A 163 -2.24 -12.18 22.90
C GLY A 163 -3.39 -13.11 23.24
N GLN A 164 -4.63 -12.61 23.21
CA GLN A 164 -5.86 -13.37 23.53
C GLN A 164 -6.46 -14.07 22.30
N TYR A 165 -6.03 -13.69 21.10
CA TYR A 165 -6.44 -14.28 19.83
C TYR A 165 -5.21 -14.71 19.03
N THR A 166 -5.25 -15.91 18.45
CA THR A 166 -4.23 -16.44 17.55
C THR A 166 -4.84 -16.78 16.19
N LEU A 167 -4.01 -16.94 15.18
CA LEU A 167 -4.46 -17.32 13.83
C LEU A 167 -4.68 -18.85 13.67
N ASP A 168 -4.49 -19.65 14.70
CA ASP A 168 -4.50 -21.10 14.60
C ASP A 168 -5.82 -21.66 14.02
N ASN A 169 -6.97 -21.08 14.40
CA ASN A 169 -8.26 -21.48 13.86
C ASN A 169 -8.40 -21.11 12.38
N LYS A 170 -7.98 -19.89 12.00
CA LYS A 170 -8.01 -19.42 10.61
C LYS A 170 -7.07 -20.25 9.73
N ILE A 171 -5.91 -20.62 10.25
CA ILE A 171 -4.94 -21.48 9.54
C ILE A 171 -5.50 -22.88 9.35
N ARG A 172 -6.14 -23.47 10.37
CA ARG A 172 -6.81 -24.76 10.25
C ARG A 172 -7.91 -24.74 9.18
N GLN A 173 -8.73 -23.69 9.16
CA GLN A 173 -9.77 -23.51 8.15
C GLN A 173 -9.15 -23.41 6.73
N LEU A 174 -8.14 -22.54 6.52
CA LEU A 174 -7.47 -22.38 5.24
C LEU A 174 -6.81 -23.69 4.75
N ARG A 175 -6.29 -24.48 5.68
CA ARG A 175 -5.73 -25.82 5.39
C ARG A 175 -6.82 -26.77 4.90
N ALA A 176 -7.96 -26.80 5.56
CA ALA A 176 -9.11 -27.61 5.15
C ALA A 176 -9.69 -27.18 3.78
N GLU A 177 -9.65 -25.89 3.48
CA GLU A 177 -10.10 -25.35 2.18
C GLU A 177 -9.14 -25.64 1.02
N GLY A 178 -7.90 -26.04 1.29
CA GLY A 178 -6.88 -26.33 0.28
C GLY A 178 -6.45 -25.17 -0.61
N LYS A 179 -6.78 -23.93 -0.22
CA LYS A 179 -6.53 -22.72 -1.03
C LYS A 179 -5.10 -22.18 -0.95
N LYS A 180 -4.34 -22.67 0.04
CA LYS A 180 -2.95 -22.25 0.31
C LYS A 180 -2.06 -23.46 0.46
N SER A 181 -0.82 -23.33 0.05
CA SER A 181 0.21 -24.34 0.27
C SER A 181 0.58 -24.44 1.77
N GLU A 182 1.05 -25.61 2.22
CA GLU A 182 1.54 -25.78 3.60
C GLU A 182 2.68 -24.81 3.93
N LYS A 183 3.53 -24.49 2.94
CA LYS A 183 4.59 -23.50 3.10
C LYS A 183 4.03 -22.12 3.45
N GLU A 184 3.03 -21.64 2.69
CA GLU A 184 2.38 -20.34 2.95
C GLU A 184 1.66 -20.30 4.31
N LEU A 185 1.04 -21.41 4.72
CA LEU A 185 0.37 -21.51 6.01
C LEU A 185 1.37 -21.46 7.17
N ASN A 186 2.49 -22.18 7.06
CA ASN A 186 3.56 -22.16 8.06
C ASN A 186 4.24 -20.78 8.15
N GLU A 187 4.47 -20.12 7.02
CA GLU A 187 5.00 -18.75 6.97
C GLU A 187 4.03 -17.77 7.66
N MET A 188 2.72 -17.92 7.42
CA MET A 188 1.70 -17.09 8.06
C MET A 188 1.63 -17.31 9.57
N GLU A 189 1.71 -18.56 10.02
CA GLU A 189 1.75 -18.92 11.42
C GLU A 189 2.97 -18.32 12.13
N THR A 190 4.15 -18.55 11.58
CA THR A 190 5.41 -18.02 12.11
C THR A 190 5.38 -16.50 12.19
N LEU A 191 4.99 -15.83 11.09
CA LEU A 191 4.90 -14.39 11.05
C LEU A 191 3.93 -13.83 12.09
N SER A 192 2.76 -14.45 12.26
CA SER A 192 1.76 -13.98 13.22
C SER A 192 2.25 -14.06 14.66
N ARG A 193 2.94 -15.14 15.01
CA ARG A 193 3.54 -15.34 16.35
C ARG A 193 4.66 -14.34 16.61
N GLU A 194 5.54 -14.12 15.62
CA GLU A 194 6.63 -13.15 15.72
C GLU A 194 6.10 -11.71 15.81
N TYR A 195 5.01 -11.40 15.08
CA TYR A 195 4.36 -10.12 15.13
C TYR A 195 3.79 -9.81 16.51
N GLN A 196 3.03 -10.76 17.11
CA GLN A 196 2.52 -10.64 18.47
C GLN A 196 3.64 -10.51 19.50
N ARG A 197 4.69 -11.32 19.38
CA ARG A 197 5.86 -11.27 20.25
C ARG A 197 6.50 -9.88 20.20
N ALA A 198 6.72 -9.33 18.99
CA ALA A 198 7.31 -8.01 18.83
C ALA A 198 6.46 -6.91 19.49
N ILE A 199 5.12 -6.94 19.34
CA ILE A 199 4.23 -5.99 20.00
C ILE A 199 4.41 -6.06 21.52
N LYS A 200 4.39 -7.25 22.10
CA LYS A 200 4.45 -7.47 23.55
C LYS A 200 5.83 -7.12 24.12
N GLU A 201 6.89 -7.70 23.57
CA GLU A 201 8.25 -7.58 24.13
C GLU A 201 8.81 -6.16 23.97
N ARG A 202 8.52 -5.50 22.84
CA ARG A 202 8.97 -4.13 22.57
C ARG A 202 8.01 -3.08 23.09
N ARG A 203 6.89 -3.48 23.73
CA ARG A 203 5.83 -2.61 24.26
C ARG A 203 5.31 -1.62 23.19
N LEU A 204 5.04 -2.15 22.01
CA LEU A 204 4.61 -1.33 20.88
C LEU A 204 3.13 -0.90 21.05
N VAL A 205 2.88 0.36 20.74
CA VAL A 205 1.55 0.96 20.75
C VAL A 205 1.28 1.65 19.41
N PRO A 206 0.01 1.85 19.02
CA PRO A 206 -0.32 2.68 17.86
C PRO A 206 0.24 4.09 18.07
N THR A 207 1.06 4.56 17.14
CA THR A 207 1.79 5.82 17.27
C THR A 207 1.40 6.81 16.19
N MET A 208 1.39 6.38 14.94
CA MET A 208 1.14 7.26 13.80
C MET A 208 0.28 6.58 12.76
N ARG A 209 -0.72 7.29 12.25
CA ARG A 209 -1.45 6.95 11.03
C ARG A 209 -0.83 7.63 9.83
N THR A 210 -0.70 6.91 8.72
CA THR A 210 -0.51 7.50 7.40
C THR A 210 -1.77 7.28 6.59
N PHE A 211 -2.21 8.31 5.91
CA PHE A 211 -3.31 8.31 4.95
C PHE A 211 -2.80 8.80 3.61
N TYR A 212 -3.28 8.24 2.51
CA TYR A 212 -3.09 8.76 1.15
C TYR A 212 -4.06 8.10 0.17
N ASN A 213 -4.33 8.77 -0.94
CA ASN A 213 -5.04 8.22 -2.08
C ASN A 213 -4.04 7.73 -3.13
N ARG A 214 -4.14 6.45 -3.51
CA ARG A 214 -3.22 5.81 -4.47
C ARG A 214 -3.86 5.57 -5.82
N THR A 215 -3.24 6.10 -6.88
CA THR A 215 -3.45 5.65 -8.25
C THR A 215 -2.32 4.68 -8.61
N ALA A 216 -2.66 3.44 -8.95
CA ALA A 216 -1.68 2.43 -9.36
C ALA A 216 -1.79 2.21 -10.88
N PHE A 217 -0.65 2.14 -11.56
CA PHE A 217 -0.56 1.90 -13.00
C PHE A 217 0.27 0.65 -13.26
N GLN A 218 -0.29 -0.27 -14.02
CA GLN A 218 0.38 -1.52 -14.37
C GLN A 218 -0.34 -2.18 -15.55
N LEU A 219 0.39 -2.78 -16.47
CA LEU A 219 -0.20 -3.68 -17.46
C LEU A 219 -0.72 -4.95 -16.78
N PRO A 220 -1.86 -5.50 -17.21
CA PRO A 220 -2.30 -6.81 -16.78
C PRO A 220 -1.20 -7.86 -17.05
N ASP A 221 -0.96 -8.71 -16.05
CA ASP A 221 0.02 -9.82 -16.10
C ASP A 221 1.49 -9.43 -16.39
N ASP A 222 1.80 -8.12 -16.44
CA ASP A 222 3.17 -7.62 -16.64
C ASP A 222 3.63 -6.80 -15.42
N ALA A 223 4.62 -7.32 -14.71
CA ALA A 223 5.20 -6.70 -13.52
C ALA A 223 6.51 -5.95 -13.79
N ARG A 224 6.96 -5.84 -15.04
CA ARG A 224 8.24 -5.20 -15.39
C ARG A 224 8.26 -3.73 -14.99
N VAL A 225 7.16 -3.02 -15.22
CA VAL A 225 6.99 -1.64 -14.81
C VAL A 225 5.71 -1.50 -13.99
N ARG A 226 5.84 -0.99 -12.78
CA ARG A 226 4.73 -0.64 -11.90
C ARG A 226 4.94 0.77 -11.39
N ILE A 227 3.95 1.60 -11.58
CA ILE A 227 3.98 2.98 -11.10
C ILE A 227 2.84 3.17 -10.10
N SER A 228 3.11 3.86 -9.00
CA SER A 228 2.08 4.33 -8.09
C SER A 228 2.27 5.79 -7.78
N LEU A 229 1.17 6.54 -7.79
CA LEU A 229 1.12 7.93 -7.42
C LEU A 229 0.23 8.07 -6.19
N ASP A 230 0.84 8.48 -5.08
CA ASP A 230 0.19 8.70 -3.79
C ASP A 230 -0.05 10.21 -3.62
N THR A 231 -1.30 10.60 -3.55
CA THR A 231 -1.72 11.99 -3.31
C THR A 231 -2.28 12.15 -1.89
N GLU A 232 -2.30 13.38 -1.40
CA GLU A 232 -2.90 13.72 -0.10
C GLU A 232 -2.24 12.99 1.08
N LEU A 233 -0.94 12.71 0.95
CA LEU A 233 -0.19 12.03 2.00
C LEU A 233 -0.24 12.82 3.30
N THR A 234 -0.79 12.20 4.32
CA THR A 234 -1.05 12.81 5.61
C THR A 234 -0.55 11.90 6.73
N PHE A 235 0.06 12.52 7.73
CA PHE A 235 0.53 11.86 8.94
C PHE A 235 -0.32 12.36 10.11
N ILE A 236 -0.93 11.44 10.86
CA ILE A 236 -1.84 11.77 11.96
C ILE A 236 -1.41 11.01 13.21
N ARG A 237 -1.40 11.68 14.34
CA ARG A 237 -1.10 11.05 15.64
C ARG A 237 -2.19 10.06 16.04
N GLU A 238 -1.78 8.86 16.45
CA GLU A 238 -2.66 7.81 16.99
C GLU A 238 -2.56 7.68 18.51
N ASP A 239 -1.58 8.27 19.12
CA ASP A 239 -1.36 8.26 20.58
C ASP A 239 -2.31 9.21 21.31
N GLU A 240 -2.74 10.31 20.69
CA GLU A 240 -3.74 11.23 21.19
C GLU A 240 -5.14 10.92 20.63
N GLY A 241 -6.20 11.18 21.38
CA GLY A 241 -7.60 10.98 20.97
C GLY A 241 -8.05 9.53 20.82
N ARG A 242 -7.16 8.57 20.94
CA ARG A 242 -7.49 7.14 20.88
C ARG A 242 -8.00 6.62 22.21
N ALA A 243 -9.14 5.94 22.22
CA ALA A 243 -9.64 5.31 23.43
C ALA A 243 -8.66 4.23 23.91
N LYS A 244 -8.41 4.15 25.21
CA LYS A 244 -7.49 3.20 25.83
C LYS A 244 -7.84 1.76 25.42
N GLY A 245 -6.86 1.03 24.95
CA GLY A 245 -7.03 -0.35 24.52
C GLY A 245 -7.45 -0.52 23.05
N ASN A 246 -7.88 0.51 22.36
CA ASN A 246 -8.18 0.42 20.93
C ASN A 246 -6.90 0.42 20.09
N TRP A 247 -6.93 -0.29 18.98
CA TRP A 247 -5.81 -0.37 18.06
C TRP A 247 -5.72 0.82 17.10
N ARG A 248 -6.81 1.59 16.94
CA ARG A 248 -6.87 2.81 16.14
C ARG A 248 -7.88 3.82 16.70
N ARG A 249 -7.71 5.07 16.33
CA ARG A 249 -8.72 6.13 16.52
C ARG A 249 -9.91 5.85 15.60
N THR A 250 -11.12 6.03 16.12
CA THR A 250 -12.39 5.82 15.40
C THR A 250 -13.00 7.10 14.87
N ASP A 251 -12.52 8.23 15.35
CA ASP A 251 -12.94 9.59 14.95
C ASP A 251 -12.31 10.03 13.61
N ILE A 252 -11.31 9.32 13.10
CA ILE A 252 -10.61 9.65 11.86
C ILE A 252 -11.09 8.74 10.74
N GLY A 253 -11.75 9.34 9.73
CA GLY A 253 -12.19 8.67 8.51
C GLY A 253 -11.17 8.74 7.38
N ILE A 254 -11.67 9.05 6.17
CA ILE A 254 -10.89 9.21 4.93
C ILE A 254 -11.13 10.58 4.28
N ASN A 255 -11.76 11.51 4.99
CA ASN A 255 -12.20 12.80 4.46
C ASN A 255 -11.04 13.82 4.56
N TRP A 256 -10.11 13.71 3.62
CA TRP A 256 -9.08 14.73 3.48
C TRP A 256 -9.72 16.11 3.19
N PRO A 257 -9.25 17.21 3.78
CA PRO A 257 -7.97 17.38 4.49
C PRO A 257 -8.02 17.18 6.02
N PHE A 258 -9.05 16.56 6.60
CA PHE A 258 -9.20 16.29 8.04
C PHE A 258 -9.22 17.60 8.85
N GLU A 259 -10.15 18.48 8.51
CA GLU A 259 -10.26 19.83 9.09
C GLU A 259 -10.56 19.83 10.59
N GLU A 260 -11.19 18.77 11.09
CA GLU A 260 -11.55 18.64 12.50
C GLU A 260 -10.34 18.36 13.41
N LEU A 261 -9.19 17.98 12.84
CA LEU A 261 -7.99 17.67 13.61
C LEU A 261 -7.19 18.94 13.94
N LYS A 262 -6.65 18.97 15.15
CA LYS A 262 -5.79 20.06 15.58
C LYS A 262 -4.45 20.03 14.82
N GLU A 263 -3.85 21.19 14.61
CA GLU A 263 -2.58 21.29 13.88
C GLU A 263 -1.43 20.49 14.49
N ASN A 264 -1.41 20.30 15.80
CA ASN A 264 -0.39 19.51 16.49
C ASN A 264 -0.61 17.98 16.35
N GLU A 265 -1.76 17.55 15.82
CA GLU A 265 -2.09 16.15 15.62
C GLU A 265 -1.84 15.67 14.18
N ILE A 266 -1.64 16.59 13.23
CA ILE A 266 -1.64 16.30 11.80
C ILE A 266 -0.52 17.02 11.04
N VAL A 267 0.09 16.32 10.10
CA VAL A 267 0.99 16.92 9.10
C VAL A 267 0.52 16.48 7.72
N ARG A 268 0.16 17.45 6.88
CA ARG A 268 -0.20 17.24 5.46
C ARG A 268 1.05 17.44 4.62
N PHE A 269 1.48 16.38 3.93
CA PHE A 269 2.65 16.47 3.08
C PHE A 269 2.31 17.24 1.80
N PRO A 270 3.05 18.30 1.44
CA PRO A 270 2.63 19.23 0.39
C PRO A 270 2.80 18.71 -1.03
N TYR A 271 3.38 17.52 -1.24
CA TYR A 271 3.63 16.93 -2.54
C TYR A 271 2.94 15.56 -2.67
N ALA A 272 2.64 15.17 -3.90
CA ALA A 272 2.36 13.79 -4.22
C ALA A 272 3.67 12.99 -4.29
N VAL A 273 3.59 11.67 -4.09
CA VAL A 273 4.74 10.76 -4.15
C VAL A 273 4.54 9.80 -5.30
N LEU A 274 5.37 9.96 -6.34
CA LEU A 274 5.48 9.01 -7.45
C LEU A 274 6.50 7.92 -7.08
N GLU A 275 6.10 6.65 -7.14
CA GLU A 275 7.01 5.52 -6.99
C GLU A 275 7.02 4.70 -8.28
N VAL A 276 8.20 4.61 -8.91
CA VAL A 276 8.45 3.78 -10.10
C VAL A 276 9.20 2.53 -9.67
N LYS A 277 8.61 1.37 -9.93
CA LYS A 277 9.21 0.05 -9.67
C LYS A 277 9.50 -0.64 -10.98
N LEU A 278 10.77 -0.96 -11.18
CA LEU A 278 11.26 -1.68 -12.34
C LEU A 278 11.69 -3.08 -11.93
N GLN A 279 11.34 -4.05 -12.76
CA GLN A 279 11.82 -5.42 -12.65
C GLN A 279 12.35 -5.82 -14.04
N THR A 280 13.66 -5.75 -14.21
CA THR A 280 14.34 -6.05 -15.48
C THR A 280 15.23 -7.26 -15.33
N HIS A 281 15.48 -7.96 -16.42
CA HIS A 281 16.56 -8.96 -16.44
C HIS A 281 17.91 -8.28 -16.31
N VAL A 282 18.89 -9.01 -15.81
CA VAL A 282 20.28 -8.51 -15.73
C VAL A 282 20.75 -8.12 -17.14
N GLY A 283 21.21 -6.87 -17.30
CA GLY A 283 21.67 -6.33 -18.59
C GLY A 283 20.56 -5.79 -19.50
N GLN A 284 19.30 -5.78 -19.06
CA GLN A 284 18.19 -5.21 -19.81
C GLN A 284 17.86 -3.80 -19.29
N GLU A 285 17.85 -2.84 -20.20
CA GLU A 285 17.44 -1.46 -19.88
C GLU A 285 15.91 -1.37 -19.71
N PRO A 286 15.44 -0.44 -18.85
CA PRO A 286 14.01 -0.14 -18.75
C PRO A 286 13.48 0.41 -20.09
N PRO A 287 12.16 0.34 -20.34
CA PRO A 287 11.56 0.97 -21.52
C PRO A 287 11.90 2.47 -21.59
N ALA A 288 12.24 2.98 -22.79
CA ALA A 288 12.68 4.37 -22.99
C ALA A 288 11.69 5.38 -22.40
N TRP A 289 10.39 5.18 -22.59
CA TRP A 289 9.36 6.06 -22.05
C TRP A 289 9.40 6.24 -20.50
N VAL A 290 9.95 5.28 -19.76
CA VAL A 290 10.08 5.38 -18.29
C VAL A 290 11.15 6.39 -17.90
N THR A 291 12.13 6.62 -18.75
CA THR A 291 13.21 7.59 -18.52
C THR A 291 12.86 8.97 -19.06
N GLU A 292 11.80 9.07 -19.87
CA GLU A 292 11.29 10.32 -20.46
C GLU A 292 10.23 11.01 -19.57
N ILE A 293 9.59 10.27 -18.65
CA ILE A 293 8.65 10.78 -17.65
C ILE A 293 9.40 11.24 -16.41
#